data_4df6697d2ba84ac5227b7ea5ec91d298
#
_entry.id   4df6697d2ba84ac5227b7ea5ec91d298
#
_cell.length_a   1.000
_cell.length_b   1.000
_cell.length_c   1.000
_cell.angle_alpha   90.00
_cell.angle_beta   90.00
_cell.angle_gamma   90.00
#
_symmetry.space_group_name_H-M   'P 1'
#
loop_
_entity.id
_entity.type
_entity.pdbx_description
1 polymer ?
#
loop_
_entity_poly.entity_id
_entity_poly.type
_entity_poly.pdbx_seq_one_letter_code
_entity_poly.pdbx_strand_id
1 'polypeptide(L)'
;MQNKNTVIILLLILMVFRSSYLAHGADERTALPESYLISDVPYHEQITGLSCGPAALEMLYDFWGEDIDQKAIADVTRSSSVGTYTWDMVRAGFFSHMSSAQGRFFPRNASKAGYSERPLGYASFAYSSDTFWWTDLKELIAQDIPVVLFMRFAPDDDTAHYRVIVGYNEEEGVVYFLDPWSRDLDRMTNHDRTITWSMADFESAWNYTGYGTSRSYWGTVMMPWTVAIHTNGGTTAGSVLGVTAEVTYPCPQPFDCSASYALDTFVEIILPPNMHLLEGSSRSDIGYFQAGESVTITWKVKLDTDGTGSSFTVKATGLVSGTVPEINWMDKNGKKSEKADNAKKGNKNFYPAYTYTDEIGVEKTIEL
;
A
#
# COMPACT_ATOMS: atom_id res chain seq x y z
N MET A 1 23.78 15.19 53.24
CA MET A 1 22.78 14.12 53.28
C MET A 1 21.77 14.45 52.20
N GLN A 2 21.96 13.93 50.99
CA GLN A 2 21.04 14.15 49.84
C GLN A 2 19.93 13.12 49.88
N ASN A 3 18.72 13.60 49.62
CA ASN A 3 17.47 12.97 49.89
C ASN A 3 17.20 11.79 48.91
N LYS A 4 17.43 10.55 49.39
CA LYS A 4 17.17 9.32 48.65
C LYS A 4 15.67 9.08 48.30
N ASN A 5 14.76 9.88 48.86
CA ASN A 5 13.33 9.72 48.68
C ASN A 5 12.80 10.34 47.38
N THR A 6 13.49 11.30 46.78
CA THR A 6 13.05 11.96 45.54
C THR A 6 13.25 11.09 44.32
N VAL A 7 14.26 10.20 44.32
CA VAL A 7 14.55 9.30 43.20
C VAL A 7 13.54 8.14 43.11
N ILE A 8 13.01 7.67 44.24
CA ILE A 8 12.05 6.58 44.30
C ILE A 8 10.68 7.03 43.81
N ILE A 9 10.31 8.28 44.07
CA ILE A 9 8.99 8.84 43.58
C ILE A 9 9.02 9.05 42.06
N LEU A 10 10.17 9.46 41.49
CA LEU A 10 10.27 9.62 40.03
C LEU A 10 10.24 8.28 39.28
N LEU A 11 10.84 7.22 39.87
CA LEU A 11 10.80 5.86 39.28
C LEU A 11 9.41 5.22 39.39
N LEU A 12 8.67 5.51 40.46
CA LEU A 12 7.28 5.02 40.60
C LEU A 12 6.31 5.74 39.66
N ILE A 13 6.52 7.02 39.36
CA ILE A 13 5.72 7.76 38.39
C ILE A 13 5.98 7.26 36.96
N LEU A 14 7.22 6.92 36.62
CA LEU A 14 7.57 6.33 35.31
C LEU A 14 7.04 4.90 35.13
N MET A 15 6.89 4.12 36.20
CA MET A 15 6.27 2.78 36.15
C MET A 15 4.75 2.82 36.05
N VAL A 16 4.09 3.82 36.66
CA VAL A 16 2.64 3.97 36.57
C VAL A 16 2.21 4.44 35.16
N PHE A 17 2.99 5.26 34.47
CA PHE A 17 2.70 5.66 33.09
C PHE A 17 2.96 4.54 32.07
N ARG A 18 3.83 3.56 32.36
CA ARG A 18 3.99 2.38 31.48
C ARG A 18 2.89 1.32 31.66
N SER A 19 2.21 1.28 32.77
CA SER A 19 1.12 0.33 33.02
C SER A 19 -0.23 0.78 32.45
N SER A 20 -0.39 2.04 32.07
CA SER A 20 -1.65 2.54 31.50
C SER A 20 -1.76 2.37 29.98
N TYR A 21 -0.66 2.01 29.31
CA TYR A 21 -0.64 1.75 27.85
C TYR A 21 -0.89 0.30 27.46
N LEU A 22 -1.01 -0.62 28.44
CA LEU A 22 -1.23 -2.05 28.17
C LEU A 22 -2.65 -2.55 28.49
N ALA A 23 -3.60 -1.65 28.71
CA ALA A 23 -4.98 -2.01 29.07
C ALA A 23 -6.06 -1.41 28.16
N HIS A 24 -5.72 -1.06 26.90
CA HIS A 24 -6.71 -0.74 25.86
C HIS A 24 -6.47 -1.61 24.64
N GLY A 25 -6.86 -2.84 24.74
CA GLY A 25 -6.70 -3.82 23.69
C GLY A 25 -7.46 -5.10 24.00
N ALA A 26 -8.65 -5.00 24.59
CA ALA A 26 -9.65 -6.05 24.44
C ALA A 26 -10.42 -5.72 23.14
N ASP A 27 -10.05 -6.39 22.14
CA ASP A 27 -10.58 -6.68 20.83
C ASP A 27 -12.12 -6.47 20.73
N GLU A 28 -12.58 -5.23 20.61
CA GLU A 28 -13.83 -4.94 19.92
C GLU A 28 -13.53 -4.93 18.42
N ARG A 29 -13.22 -6.10 17.84
CA ARG A 29 -13.33 -6.25 16.39
C ARG A 29 -14.79 -5.95 16.06
N THR A 30 -15.03 -4.81 15.46
CA THR A 30 -16.33 -4.51 14.87
C THR A 30 -16.69 -5.68 13.97
N ALA A 31 -17.88 -6.25 14.17
CA ALA A 31 -18.32 -7.38 13.35
C ALA A 31 -18.19 -6.99 11.86
N LEU A 32 -17.50 -7.83 11.11
CA LEU A 32 -17.35 -7.61 9.67
C LEU A 32 -18.74 -7.61 9.01
N PRO A 33 -18.97 -6.78 8.00
CA PRO A 33 -20.22 -6.80 7.26
C PRO A 33 -20.39 -8.17 6.55
N GLU A 34 -21.64 -8.65 6.44
CA GLU A 34 -21.95 -9.89 5.72
C GLU A 34 -21.63 -9.80 4.22
N SER A 35 -21.64 -8.61 3.67
CA SER A 35 -21.22 -8.33 2.30
C SER A 35 -20.52 -6.99 2.21
N TYR A 36 -19.51 -6.92 1.35
CA TYR A 36 -18.77 -5.70 1.05
C TYR A 36 -18.25 -5.70 -0.37
N LEU A 37 -18.28 -4.53 -1.01
CA LEU A 37 -17.69 -4.32 -2.34
C LEU A 37 -16.94 -2.99 -2.34
N ILE A 38 -15.66 -3.04 -2.60
CA ILE A 38 -14.84 -1.83 -2.80
C ILE A 38 -15.34 -1.16 -4.08
N SER A 39 -15.83 0.07 -3.97
CA SER A 39 -16.25 0.84 -5.14
C SER A 39 -15.06 1.43 -5.88
N ASP A 40 -15.28 1.66 -7.18
CA ASP A 40 -14.40 2.49 -8.02
C ASP A 40 -12.95 1.98 -8.18
N VAL A 41 -12.71 0.66 -8.02
CA VAL A 41 -11.44 0.07 -8.43
C VAL A 41 -11.41 0.04 -9.96
N PRO A 42 -10.51 0.78 -10.62
CA PRO A 42 -10.46 0.83 -12.07
C PRO A 42 -10.09 -0.52 -12.67
N TYR A 43 -10.68 -0.85 -13.79
CA TYR A 43 -10.38 -2.09 -14.51
C TYR A 43 -9.37 -1.85 -15.63
N HIS A 44 -8.33 -2.67 -15.66
CA HIS A 44 -7.35 -2.71 -16.75
C HIS A 44 -7.23 -4.12 -17.33
N GLU A 45 -7.41 -4.21 -18.66
CA GLU A 45 -7.17 -5.45 -19.39
C GLU A 45 -5.67 -5.67 -19.59
N GLN A 46 -5.20 -6.91 -19.42
CA GLN A 46 -3.82 -7.25 -19.71
C GLN A 46 -3.49 -7.12 -21.20
N ILE A 47 -2.41 -6.41 -21.51
CA ILE A 47 -2.01 -6.12 -22.91
C ILE A 47 -1.38 -7.33 -23.62
N THR A 48 -0.97 -8.36 -22.89
CA THR A 48 -0.42 -9.62 -23.42
C THR A 48 -0.98 -10.80 -22.64
N GLY A 49 -0.86 -12.02 -23.19
CA GLY A 49 -1.27 -13.24 -22.48
C GLY A 49 -0.51 -13.54 -21.19
N LEU A 50 0.49 -12.74 -20.80
CA LEU A 50 1.37 -12.98 -19.64
C LEU A 50 1.50 -11.75 -18.73
N SER A 51 0.72 -10.69 -18.98
CA SER A 51 0.80 -9.44 -18.21
C SER A 51 -0.32 -9.28 -17.17
N CYS A 52 -0.90 -10.38 -16.68
CA CYS A 52 -1.92 -10.34 -15.62
C CYS A 52 -1.41 -9.68 -14.32
N GLY A 53 -0.16 -9.91 -13.94
CA GLY A 53 0.46 -9.25 -12.78
C GLY A 53 0.56 -7.73 -12.96
N PRO A 54 1.23 -7.22 -14.01
CA PRO A 54 1.26 -5.79 -14.30
C PRO A 54 -0.12 -5.13 -14.39
N ALA A 55 -1.09 -5.78 -15.03
CA ALA A 55 -2.45 -5.25 -15.15
C ALA A 55 -3.17 -5.19 -13.78
N ALA A 56 -2.98 -6.21 -12.94
CA ALA A 56 -3.52 -6.19 -11.58
C ALA A 56 -2.90 -5.06 -10.73
N LEU A 57 -1.60 -4.79 -10.87
CA LEU A 57 -0.95 -3.66 -10.20
C LEU A 57 -1.41 -2.32 -10.77
N GLU A 58 -1.61 -2.20 -12.08
CA GLU A 58 -2.15 -0.99 -12.71
C GLU A 58 -3.52 -0.62 -12.12
N MET A 59 -4.41 -1.61 -11.87
CA MET A 59 -5.68 -1.39 -11.18
C MET A 59 -5.49 -0.80 -9.78
N LEU A 60 -4.50 -1.29 -9.01
CA LEU A 60 -4.20 -0.76 -7.69
C LEU A 60 -3.58 0.64 -7.74
N TYR A 61 -2.64 0.88 -8.65
CA TYR A 61 -2.05 2.21 -8.82
C TYR A 61 -3.12 3.25 -9.14
N ASP A 62 -3.95 2.96 -10.13
CA ASP A 62 -5.00 3.87 -10.56
C ASP A 62 -6.08 4.05 -9.47
N PHE A 63 -6.38 3.01 -8.69
CA PHE A 63 -7.24 3.11 -7.50
C PHE A 63 -6.69 4.11 -6.47
N TRP A 64 -5.38 4.14 -6.26
CA TRP A 64 -4.72 5.10 -5.37
C TRP A 64 -4.42 6.45 -6.05
N GLY A 65 -4.77 6.64 -7.31
CA GLY A 65 -4.63 7.89 -8.04
C GLY A 65 -3.33 8.05 -8.83
N GLU A 66 -2.61 6.95 -9.08
CA GLU A 66 -1.39 6.93 -9.88
C GLU A 66 -1.65 6.33 -11.27
N ASP A 67 -1.43 7.09 -12.32
CA ASP A 67 -1.60 6.68 -13.72
C ASP A 67 -0.26 6.18 -14.27
N ILE A 68 0.06 4.92 -14.01
CA ILE A 68 1.29 4.29 -14.50
C ILE A 68 0.93 3.30 -15.60
N ASP A 69 1.57 3.46 -16.77
CA ASP A 69 1.39 2.58 -17.92
C ASP A 69 1.78 1.14 -17.59
N GLN A 70 0.96 0.18 -17.99
CA GLN A 70 1.17 -1.25 -17.73
C GLN A 70 2.53 -1.77 -18.23
N LYS A 71 3.08 -1.17 -19.31
CA LYS A 71 4.41 -1.52 -19.80
C LYS A 71 5.51 -1.11 -18.86
N ALA A 72 5.39 0.09 -18.24
CA ALA A 72 6.34 0.53 -17.23
C ALA A 72 6.29 -0.39 -16.00
N ILE A 73 5.09 -0.81 -15.59
CA ILE A 73 4.91 -1.80 -14.52
C ILE A 73 5.53 -3.14 -14.94
N ALA A 74 5.31 -3.60 -16.19
CA ALA A 74 5.88 -4.84 -16.69
C ALA A 74 7.41 -4.83 -16.71
N ASP A 75 8.04 -3.70 -17.00
CA ASP A 75 9.49 -3.53 -16.95
C ASP A 75 10.01 -3.63 -15.50
N VAL A 76 9.38 -2.96 -14.55
CA VAL A 76 9.75 -3.02 -13.13
C VAL A 76 9.52 -4.41 -12.54
N THR A 77 8.42 -5.06 -12.89
CA THR A 77 8.10 -6.44 -12.47
C THR A 77 8.90 -7.49 -13.23
N ARG A 78 9.80 -7.11 -14.12
CA ARG A 78 10.58 -8.04 -14.96
C ARG A 78 9.69 -9.09 -15.63
N SER A 79 8.47 -8.71 -16.01
CA SER A 79 7.51 -9.60 -16.66
C SER A 79 8.07 -10.13 -17.95
N SER A 80 8.00 -11.42 -18.12
CA SER A 80 8.67 -12.13 -19.21
C SER A 80 7.72 -13.10 -19.92
N SER A 81 8.26 -13.90 -20.81
CA SER A 81 7.54 -14.97 -21.49
C SER A 81 7.04 -16.10 -20.55
N VAL A 82 7.25 -15.99 -19.26
CA VAL A 82 6.71 -16.90 -18.22
C VAL A 82 5.73 -16.23 -17.28
N GLY A 83 5.53 -14.92 -17.40
CA GLY A 83 4.71 -14.13 -16.47
C GLY A 83 5.57 -13.36 -15.47
N THR A 84 5.01 -13.10 -14.30
CA THR A 84 5.59 -12.25 -13.24
C THR A 84 5.77 -13.06 -11.97
N TYR A 85 6.91 -12.93 -11.32
CA TYR A 85 7.17 -13.56 -10.02
C TYR A 85 6.56 -12.75 -8.87
N THR A 86 6.14 -13.43 -7.81
CA THR A 86 5.48 -12.81 -6.65
C THR A 86 6.34 -11.76 -5.94
N TRP A 87 7.66 -11.98 -5.82
CA TRP A 87 8.57 -10.98 -5.25
C TRP A 87 8.72 -9.72 -6.14
N ASP A 88 8.56 -9.85 -7.46
CA ASP A 88 8.57 -8.69 -8.35
C ASP A 88 7.26 -7.89 -8.27
N MET A 89 6.14 -8.54 -7.95
CA MET A 89 4.89 -7.86 -7.63
C MET A 89 5.05 -6.97 -6.39
N VAL A 90 5.65 -7.50 -5.32
CA VAL A 90 5.93 -6.73 -4.09
C VAL A 90 6.89 -5.58 -4.38
N ARG A 91 7.97 -5.86 -5.14
CA ARG A 91 8.93 -4.83 -5.56
C ARG A 91 8.27 -3.69 -6.30
N ALA A 92 7.41 -4.02 -7.25
CA ALA A 92 6.73 -3.02 -8.05
C ALA A 92 5.79 -2.16 -7.20
N GLY A 93 5.20 -2.70 -6.14
CA GLY A 93 4.33 -1.93 -5.26
C GLY A 93 4.99 -0.69 -4.63
N PHE A 94 6.31 -0.67 -4.46
CA PHE A 94 7.04 0.53 -4.01
C PHE A 94 7.27 1.56 -5.12
N PHE A 95 7.07 1.17 -6.36
CA PHE A 95 7.40 1.97 -7.52
C PHE A 95 6.24 2.89 -7.90
N SER A 96 6.41 4.20 -7.75
CA SER A 96 5.38 5.19 -8.12
C SER A 96 5.93 6.48 -8.71
N HIS A 97 7.18 6.84 -8.40
CA HIS A 97 7.73 8.16 -8.78
C HIS A 97 7.90 8.38 -10.29
N MET A 98 7.70 7.34 -11.09
CA MET A 98 7.68 7.46 -12.56
C MET A 98 6.29 7.75 -13.12
N SER A 99 5.27 7.88 -12.28
CA SER A 99 3.94 8.28 -12.70
C SER A 99 3.95 9.69 -13.28
N SER A 100 3.25 9.85 -14.39
CA SER A 100 2.94 11.15 -14.97
C SER A 100 1.74 11.83 -14.30
N ALA A 101 1.05 11.14 -13.42
CA ALA A 101 -0.13 11.63 -12.70
C ALA A 101 0.27 12.69 -11.67
N GLN A 102 0.25 13.93 -12.09
CA GLN A 102 0.54 15.04 -11.21
C GLN A 102 -0.72 15.46 -10.44
N GLY A 103 -0.71 15.20 -9.12
CA GLY A 103 -1.74 15.72 -8.24
C GLY A 103 -3.10 15.02 -8.38
N ARG A 104 -3.16 13.77 -8.77
CA ARG A 104 -4.37 12.98 -8.61
C ARG A 104 -4.70 12.81 -7.14
N PHE A 105 -5.98 12.92 -6.83
CA PHE A 105 -6.51 12.67 -5.50
C PHE A 105 -6.83 11.19 -5.36
N PHE A 106 -6.88 10.69 -4.15
CA PHE A 106 -7.52 9.41 -3.90
C PHE A 106 -8.92 9.44 -4.51
N PRO A 107 -9.34 8.42 -5.27
CA PRO A 107 -10.64 8.42 -5.93
C PRO A 107 -11.80 8.76 -5.00
N ARG A 108 -11.74 8.32 -3.75
CA ARG A 108 -12.75 8.60 -2.73
C ARG A 108 -12.77 10.03 -2.22
N ASN A 109 -11.66 10.73 -2.31
CA ASN A 109 -11.51 12.09 -1.82
C ASN A 109 -11.64 13.12 -2.95
N ALA A 110 -11.67 12.68 -4.20
CA ALA A 110 -11.75 13.55 -5.37
C ALA A 110 -12.98 14.48 -5.36
N SER A 111 -14.05 14.11 -4.67
CA SER A 111 -15.27 14.93 -4.53
C SER A 111 -15.23 15.90 -3.34
N LYS A 112 -14.22 15.86 -2.49
CA LYS A 112 -14.10 16.75 -1.32
C LYS A 112 -13.28 17.97 -1.71
N ALA A 113 -13.97 19.07 -1.98
CA ALA A 113 -13.33 20.36 -2.26
C ALA A 113 -12.35 20.75 -1.15
N GLY A 114 -11.22 21.33 -1.51
CA GLY A 114 -10.21 21.81 -0.57
C GLY A 114 -9.33 20.72 0.04
N TYR A 115 -9.35 19.53 -0.53
CA TYR A 115 -8.59 18.41 0.01
C TYR A 115 -7.73 17.77 -1.06
N SER A 116 -6.44 17.84 -0.86
CA SER A 116 -5.46 17.28 -1.76
C SER A 116 -4.51 16.38 -0.98
N GLU A 117 -4.60 15.08 -1.23
CA GLU A 117 -3.69 14.09 -0.67
C GLU A 117 -3.12 13.27 -1.83
N ARG A 118 -1.81 13.15 -1.87
CA ARG A 118 -1.10 12.50 -2.95
C ARG A 118 -0.08 11.51 -2.38
N PRO A 119 -0.13 10.24 -2.78
CA PRO A 119 0.96 9.31 -2.51
C PRO A 119 2.25 9.75 -3.22
N LEU A 120 3.38 9.56 -2.53
CA LEU A 120 4.71 9.76 -3.10
C LEU A 120 5.47 8.45 -3.26
N GLY A 121 4.73 7.34 -3.23
CA GLY A 121 5.14 5.96 -3.24
C GLY A 121 4.30 5.19 -2.23
N TYR A 122 4.36 3.88 -2.31
CA TYR A 122 3.46 3.01 -1.56
C TYR A 122 4.23 2.07 -0.66
N ALA A 123 3.67 1.77 0.51
CA ALA A 123 4.02 0.58 1.24
C ALA A 123 3.53 -0.65 0.48
N SER A 124 4.34 -1.69 0.39
CA SER A 124 3.99 -2.92 -0.32
C SER A 124 4.31 -4.13 0.54
N PHE A 125 3.33 -4.98 0.73
CA PHE A 125 3.42 -6.15 1.59
C PHE A 125 2.86 -7.36 0.89
N ALA A 126 3.43 -8.54 1.17
CA ALA A 126 2.85 -9.80 0.75
C ALA A 126 2.74 -10.77 1.92
N TYR A 127 1.73 -11.60 1.83
CA TYR A 127 1.49 -12.68 2.78
C TYR A 127 1.12 -13.96 2.04
N SER A 128 1.55 -15.10 2.57
CA SER A 128 1.15 -16.42 2.11
C SER A 128 1.09 -17.40 3.29
N SER A 129 0.17 -18.32 3.25
CA SER A 129 -0.07 -19.29 4.32
C SER A 129 -0.53 -20.61 3.73
N ASP A 130 -0.25 -21.70 4.43
CA ASP A 130 -0.84 -23.00 4.11
C ASP A 130 -2.27 -23.15 4.69
N THR A 131 -2.72 -22.12 5.42
CA THR A 131 -4.08 -22.02 5.94
C THR A 131 -4.82 -20.89 5.26
N PHE A 132 -6.06 -21.15 4.84
CA PHE A 132 -6.95 -20.15 4.24
C PHE A 132 -7.22 -18.98 5.20
N TRP A 133 -6.73 -17.80 4.87
CA TRP A 133 -6.80 -16.60 5.72
C TRP A 133 -7.95 -15.67 5.33
N TRP A 134 -9.15 -16.27 5.21
CA TRP A 134 -10.36 -15.58 4.73
C TRP A 134 -10.79 -14.41 5.60
N THR A 135 -10.71 -14.54 6.92
CA THR A 135 -11.13 -13.48 7.85
C THR A 135 -10.26 -12.22 7.66
N ASP A 136 -8.93 -12.39 7.63
CA ASP A 136 -8.03 -11.26 7.43
C ASP A 136 -8.22 -10.62 6.05
N LEU A 137 -8.49 -11.42 5.02
CA LEU A 137 -8.78 -10.91 3.68
C LEU A 137 -10.07 -10.07 3.65
N LYS A 138 -11.12 -10.50 4.35
CA LYS A 138 -12.34 -9.70 4.51
C LYS A 138 -12.09 -8.40 5.27
N GLU A 139 -11.23 -8.42 6.29
CA GLU A 139 -10.85 -7.21 7.03
C GLU A 139 -10.15 -6.19 6.12
N LEU A 140 -9.29 -6.63 5.22
CA LEU A 140 -8.67 -5.76 4.21
C LEU A 140 -9.73 -5.16 3.26
N ILE A 141 -10.58 -6.00 2.72
CA ILE A 141 -11.65 -5.58 1.79
C ILE A 141 -12.59 -4.59 2.47
N ALA A 142 -13.00 -4.85 3.72
CA ALA A 142 -13.89 -3.97 4.48
C ALA A 142 -13.25 -2.62 4.87
N GLN A 143 -11.93 -2.52 4.81
CA GLN A 143 -11.17 -1.28 4.96
C GLN A 143 -10.88 -0.61 3.60
N ASP A 144 -11.51 -1.10 2.53
CA ASP A 144 -11.30 -0.61 1.18
C ASP A 144 -9.87 -0.81 0.65
N ILE A 145 -9.22 -1.89 1.03
CA ILE A 145 -7.90 -2.27 0.56
C ILE A 145 -8.05 -3.40 -0.46
N PRO A 146 -7.93 -3.12 -1.77
CA PRO A 146 -7.96 -4.17 -2.79
C PRO A 146 -6.68 -5.00 -2.70
N VAL A 147 -6.82 -6.32 -2.88
CA VAL A 147 -5.70 -7.26 -2.75
C VAL A 147 -5.45 -7.97 -4.07
N VAL A 148 -4.21 -7.96 -4.56
CA VAL A 148 -3.82 -8.81 -5.68
C VAL A 148 -3.55 -10.22 -5.15
N LEU A 149 -4.23 -11.20 -5.72
CA LEU A 149 -4.10 -12.60 -5.40
C LEU A 149 -3.36 -13.35 -6.50
N PHE A 150 -2.49 -14.28 -6.10
CA PHE A 150 -1.86 -15.25 -7.00
C PHE A 150 -2.56 -16.58 -6.86
N MET A 151 -3.14 -17.09 -7.94
CA MET A 151 -4.05 -18.23 -7.91
C MET A 151 -4.04 -18.99 -9.23
N ARG A 152 -4.76 -20.11 -9.29
CA ARG A 152 -5.06 -20.79 -10.55
C ARG A 152 -5.94 -19.91 -11.43
N PHE A 153 -5.82 -20.11 -12.73
CA PHE A 153 -6.71 -19.47 -13.71
C PHE A 153 -8.17 -19.93 -13.53
N ALA A 154 -8.38 -21.21 -13.23
CA ALA A 154 -9.66 -21.78 -12.82
C ALA A 154 -9.41 -22.88 -11.78
N PRO A 155 -10.42 -23.34 -11.01
CA PRO A 155 -10.26 -24.39 -10.01
C PRO A 155 -9.65 -25.68 -10.55
N ASP A 156 -9.88 -25.97 -11.83
CA ASP A 156 -9.41 -27.15 -12.59
C ASP A 156 -8.30 -26.84 -13.60
N ASP A 157 -7.79 -25.59 -13.65
CA ASP A 157 -6.72 -25.16 -14.54
C ASP A 157 -5.52 -24.65 -13.74
N ASP A 158 -4.45 -25.44 -13.75
CA ASP A 158 -3.19 -25.14 -13.03
C ASP A 158 -2.37 -23.97 -13.62
N THR A 159 -2.88 -23.27 -14.62
CA THR A 159 -2.23 -22.07 -15.15
C THR A 159 -2.24 -20.96 -14.08
N ALA A 160 -1.06 -20.41 -13.81
CA ALA A 160 -0.90 -19.31 -12.84
C ALA A 160 -1.56 -18.03 -13.35
N HIS A 161 -2.24 -17.32 -12.47
CA HIS A 161 -2.91 -16.07 -12.79
C HIS A 161 -2.95 -15.11 -11.60
N TYR A 162 -3.02 -13.79 -11.90
CA TYR A 162 -3.23 -12.75 -10.92
C TYR A 162 -4.60 -12.11 -11.12
N ARG A 163 -5.31 -11.88 -10.00
CA ARG A 163 -6.60 -11.18 -9.95
C ARG A 163 -6.61 -10.19 -8.79
N VAL A 164 -7.45 -9.18 -8.89
CA VAL A 164 -7.71 -8.26 -7.79
C VAL A 164 -9.03 -8.63 -7.14
N ILE A 165 -9.01 -9.08 -5.88
CA ILE A 165 -10.24 -9.27 -5.13
C ILE A 165 -10.72 -7.91 -4.61
N VAL A 166 -12.01 -7.64 -4.82
CA VAL A 166 -12.62 -6.34 -4.50
C VAL A 166 -13.86 -6.47 -3.61
N GLY A 167 -14.34 -7.70 -3.36
CA GLY A 167 -15.54 -7.85 -2.56
C GLY A 167 -15.94 -9.28 -2.26
N TYR A 168 -16.98 -9.40 -1.44
CA TYR A 168 -17.58 -10.68 -1.05
C TYR A 168 -19.05 -10.51 -0.64
N ASN A 169 -19.80 -11.61 -0.66
CA ASN A 169 -21.12 -11.75 -0.06
C ASN A 169 -21.21 -13.13 0.60
N GLU A 170 -21.23 -13.16 1.94
CA GLU A 170 -21.26 -14.42 2.72
C GLU A 170 -22.63 -15.10 2.67
N GLU A 171 -23.73 -14.32 2.58
CA GLU A 171 -25.08 -14.88 2.47
C GLU A 171 -25.22 -15.66 1.16
N GLU A 172 -24.69 -15.11 0.07
CA GLU A 172 -24.70 -15.76 -1.25
C GLU A 172 -23.56 -16.78 -1.41
N GLY A 173 -22.55 -16.77 -0.52
CA GLY A 173 -21.36 -17.61 -0.59
C GLY A 173 -20.48 -17.31 -1.80
N VAL A 174 -20.30 -16.05 -2.14
CA VAL A 174 -19.58 -15.61 -3.33
C VAL A 174 -18.50 -14.56 -3.03
N VAL A 175 -17.53 -14.45 -3.94
CA VAL A 175 -16.50 -13.43 -3.98
C VAL A 175 -16.49 -12.69 -5.30
N TYR A 176 -16.02 -11.44 -5.29
CA TYR A 176 -15.97 -10.55 -6.43
C TYR A 176 -14.54 -10.19 -6.80
N PHE A 177 -14.17 -10.36 -8.07
CA PHE A 177 -12.85 -10.07 -8.62
C PHE A 177 -12.90 -9.13 -9.81
N LEU A 178 -11.81 -8.39 -10.00
CA LEU A 178 -11.41 -7.84 -11.29
C LEU A 178 -10.37 -8.80 -11.90
N ASP A 179 -10.70 -9.36 -13.05
CA ASP A 179 -9.81 -10.25 -13.79
C ASP A 179 -9.20 -9.52 -14.99
N PRO A 180 -7.87 -9.40 -15.06
CA PRO A 180 -7.21 -8.77 -16.22
C PRO A 180 -7.47 -9.48 -17.55
N TRP A 181 -7.94 -10.72 -17.55
CA TRP A 181 -8.18 -11.51 -18.75
C TRP A 181 -9.57 -11.25 -19.35
N SER A 182 -9.62 -10.44 -20.39
CA SER A 182 -10.86 -9.94 -20.98
C SER A 182 -11.76 -10.99 -21.66
N ARG A 183 -11.25 -12.20 -21.91
CA ARG A 183 -12.00 -13.24 -22.62
C ARG A 183 -13.17 -13.82 -21.83
N ASP A 184 -13.24 -13.53 -20.53
CA ASP A 184 -14.37 -13.90 -19.69
C ASP A 184 -15.47 -12.82 -19.62
N LEU A 185 -15.53 -11.92 -20.61
CA LEU A 185 -16.57 -10.89 -20.72
C LEU A 185 -17.99 -11.45 -20.59
N ASP A 186 -18.23 -12.70 -21.03
CA ASP A 186 -19.53 -13.37 -20.91
C ASP A 186 -19.89 -13.75 -19.45
N ARG A 187 -18.90 -13.77 -18.54
CA ARG A 187 -19.07 -14.00 -17.09
C ARG A 187 -19.11 -12.72 -16.27
N MET A 188 -18.82 -11.59 -16.89
CA MET A 188 -18.90 -10.29 -16.23
C MET A 188 -20.36 -9.95 -15.99
N THR A 189 -20.80 -10.20 -14.76
CA THR A 189 -22.10 -9.74 -14.29
C THR A 189 -21.90 -8.34 -13.77
N ASN A 190 -22.45 -7.36 -14.44
CA ASN A 190 -22.59 -5.95 -14.09
C ASN A 190 -21.69 -4.97 -14.87
N HIS A 191 -22.10 -3.73 -14.84
CA HIS A 191 -21.47 -2.57 -15.47
C HIS A 191 -20.01 -2.32 -15.04
N ASP A 192 -19.51 -3.03 -14.02
CA ASP A 192 -18.23 -2.79 -13.34
C ASP A 192 -17.14 -3.79 -13.70
N ARG A 193 -17.38 -4.70 -14.63
CA ARG A 193 -16.43 -5.74 -15.07
C ARG A 193 -15.95 -6.69 -13.95
N THR A 194 -16.77 -6.88 -12.93
CA THR A 194 -16.51 -7.80 -11.82
C THR A 194 -16.91 -9.23 -12.21
N ILE A 195 -16.05 -10.19 -11.90
CA ILE A 195 -16.35 -11.62 -12.03
C ILE A 195 -16.75 -12.15 -10.65
N THR A 196 -17.77 -12.99 -10.62
CA THR A 196 -18.26 -13.63 -9.40
C THR A 196 -17.93 -15.11 -9.40
N TRP A 197 -17.31 -15.59 -8.32
CA TRP A 197 -17.07 -17.02 -8.08
C TRP A 197 -17.73 -17.48 -6.80
N SER A 198 -18.05 -18.78 -6.73
CA SER A 198 -18.40 -19.41 -5.46
C SER A 198 -17.21 -19.40 -4.52
N MET A 199 -17.47 -19.36 -3.20
CA MET A 199 -16.41 -19.44 -2.18
C MET A 199 -15.57 -20.71 -2.33
N ALA A 200 -16.20 -21.85 -2.69
CA ALA A 200 -15.51 -23.11 -2.87
C ALA A 200 -14.55 -23.09 -4.08
N ASP A 201 -14.97 -22.54 -5.20
CA ASP A 201 -14.11 -22.38 -6.38
C ASP A 201 -12.96 -21.42 -6.09
N PHE A 202 -13.23 -20.35 -5.38
CA PHE A 202 -12.23 -19.38 -4.94
C PHE A 202 -11.17 -20.02 -4.06
N GLU A 203 -11.56 -20.66 -2.97
CA GLU A 203 -10.62 -21.32 -2.05
C GLU A 203 -9.78 -22.37 -2.78
N SER A 204 -10.41 -23.19 -3.63
CA SER A 204 -9.72 -24.18 -4.44
C SER A 204 -8.68 -23.58 -5.38
N ALA A 205 -9.03 -22.50 -6.09
CA ALA A 205 -8.12 -21.86 -7.03
C ALA A 205 -7.01 -21.07 -6.32
N TRP A 206 -7.29 -20.45 -5.18
CA TRP A 206 -6.30 -19.70 -4.42
C TRP A 206 -5.34 -20.59 -3.62
N ASN A 207 -5.70 -21.84 -3.39
CA ASN A 207 -4.78 -22.87 -2.87
C ASN A 207 -3.77 -23.27 -3.95
N TYR A 208 -2.83 -22.36 -4.25
CA TYR A 208 -1.87 -22.48 -5.33
C TYR A 208 -0.48 -22.01 -4.93
N THR A 209 0.56 -22.68 -5.42
CA THR A 209 1.97 -22.33 -5.18
C THR A 209 2.73 -22.23 -6.50
N GLY A 210 3.81 -21.45 -6.51
CA GLY A 210 4.67 -21.28 -7.67
C GLY A 210 5.18 -19.85 -7.80
N TYR A 211 5.93 -19.57 -8.83
CA TYR A 211 6.41 -18.23 -9.21
C TYR A 211 6.97 -17.38 -8.05
N GLY A 212 7.70 -18.02 -7.13
CA GLY A 212 8.35 -17.34 -6.01
C GLY A 212 7.67 -17.54 -4.66
N THR A 213 6.49 -18.17 -4.61
CA THR A 213 5.90 -18.59 -3.34
C THR A 213 5.96 -20.11 -3.16
N SER A 214 6.30 -20.54 -1.94
CA SER A 214 6.28 -21.94 -1.51
C SER A 214 5.05 -22.29 -0.69
N ARG A 215 4.25 -21.30 -0.29
CA ARG A 215 2.99 -21.46 0.44
C ARG A 215 1.83 -21.04 -0.45
N SER A 216 0.69 -21.65 -0.18
CA SER A 216 -0.59 -21.31 -0.83
C SER A 216 -1.13 -19.94 -0.38
N TYR A 217 -2.26 -19.57 -0.88
CA TYR A 217 -3.02 -18.39 -0.48
C TYR A 217 -2.16 -17.11 -0.46
N TRP A 218 -1.37 -16.90 -1.51
CA TRP A 218 -0.54 -15.71 -1.64
C TRP A 218 -1.37 -14.50 -2.04
N GLY A 219 -1.17 -13.39 -1.32
CA GLY A 219 -1.73 -12.10 -1.64
C GLY A 219 -0.75 -10.96 -1.41
N THR A 220 -0.91 -9.85 -2.13
CA THR A 220 -0.14 -8.63 -1.94
C THR A 220 -1.04 -7.41 -1.98
N VAL A 221 -0.68 -6.44 -1.16
CA VAL A 221 -1.28 -5.11 -1.12
C VAL A 221 -0.23 -4.07 -1.40
N MET A 222 -0.65 -2.97 -1.98
CA MET A 222 0.08 -1.72 -1.93
C MET A 222 -0.85 -0.63 -1.41
N MET A 223 -0.33 0.22 -0.54
CA MET A 223 -1.12 1.24 0.11
C MET A 223 -0.26 2.45 0.45
N PRO A 224 -0.82 3.67 0.35
CA PRO A 224 -0.08 4.87 0.67
C PRO A 224 0.18 4.98 2.18
N TRP A 225 1.20 5.76 2.55
CA TRP A 225 1.23 6.35 3.88
C TRP A 225 0.01 7.27 4.04
N THR A 226 -0.38 7.52 5.27
CA THR A 226 -1.47 8.45 5.56
C THR A 226 -0.97 9.63 6.36
N VAL A 227 -1.61 10.79 6.17
CA VAL A 227 -1.36 11.97 6.99
C VAL A 227 -2.68 12.60 7.44
N ALA A 228 -2.94 12.56 8.74
CA ALA A 228 -4.02 13.28 9.36
C ALA A 228 -3.54 14.66 9.80
N ILE A 229 -4.20 15.73 9.36
CA ILE A 229 -3.84 17.11 9.71
C ILE A 229 -4.99 17.74 10.48
N HIS A 230 -4.65 18.26 11.66
CA HIS A 230 -5.56 19.03 12.49
C HIS A 230 -5.05 20.45 12.65
N THR A 231 -5.94 21.40 12.46
CA THR A 231 -5.63 22.83 12.66
C THR A 231 -6.48 23.40 13.77
N ASN A 232 -5.92 24.34 14.52
CA ASN A 232 -6.64 25.13 15.52
C ASN A 232 -6.13 26.56 15.52
N GLY A 233 -6.98 27.51 15.88
CA GLY A 233 -6.64 28.94 15.90
C GLY A 233 -7.37 29.75 14.84
N GLY A 234 -6.92 30.97 14.63
CA GLY A 234 -7.56 31.91 13.67
C GLY A 234 -6.92 31.85 12.28
N THR A 235 -7.68 32.22 11.28
CA THR A 235 -7.23 32.34 9.88
C THR A 235 -7.13 33.79 9.39
N THR A 236 -7.43 34.77 10.24
CA THR A 236 -7.33 36.21 9.90
C THR A 236 -5.89 36.71 10.02
N ALA A 237 -5.61 37.87 9.38
CA ALA A 237 -4.31 38.53 9.45
C ALA A 237 -3.82 38.71 10.91
N GLY A 238 -2.57 38.35 11.18
CA GLY A 238 -1.95 38.41 12.49
C GLY A 238 -2.28 37.26 13.44
N SER A 239 -3.20 36.36 13.06
CA SER A 239 -3.55 35.17 13.84
C SER A 239 -2.42 34.15 13.88
N VAL A 240 -2.48 33.30 14.91
CA VAL A 240 -1.62 32.11 15.03
C VAL A 240 -2.47 30.89 14.81
N LEU A 241 -2.02 30.05 13.88
CA LEU A 241 -2.59 28.74 13.55
C LEU A 241 -1.69 27.65 14.15
N GLY A 242 -2.26 26.82 15.00
CA GLY A 242 -1.63 25.55 15.39
C GLY A 242 -1.90 24.51 14.34
N VAL A 243 -0.86 23.81 13.89
CA VAL A 243 -0.94 22.70 12.93
C VAL A 243 -0.36 21.46 13.59
N THR A 244 -1.12 20.37 13.58
CA THR A 244 -0.67 19.06 14.04
C THR A 244 -0.84 18.08 12.91
N ALA A 245 0.22 17.38 12.53
CA ALA A 245 0.17 16.30 11.55
C ALA A 245 0.55 14.98 12.22
N GLU A 246 -0.26 13.95 12.02
CA GLU A 246 0.04 12.58 12.36
C GLU A 246 0.26 11.81 11.07
N VAL A 247 1.48 11.31 10.88
CA VAL A 247 1.90 10.51 9.73
C VAL A 247 1.97 9.05 10.15
N THR A 248 1.35 8.16 9.38
CA THR A 248 1.34 6.72 9.65
C THR A 248 1.95 5.95 8.47
N TYR A 249 2.92 5.10 8.76
CA TYR A 249 3.37 4.07 7.86
C TYR A 249 2.49 2.83 8.10
N PRO A 250 1.56 2.47 7.20
CA PRO A 250 0.58 1.42 7.46
C PRO A 250 1.21 0.04 7.58
N CYS A 251 0.58 -0.83 8.36
CA CYS A 251 0.86 -2.26 8.42
C CYS A 251 -0.44 -3.01 8.75
N PRO A 252 -1.25 -3.35 7.74
CA PRO A 252 -2.49 -4.08 7.99
C PRO A 252 -2.22 -5.56 8.29
N GLN A 253 -3.12 -6.19 9.06
CA GLN A 253 -3.10 -7.64 9.21
C GLN A 253 -3.52 -8.31 7.88
N PRO A 254 -3.01 -9.51 7.55
CA PRO A 254 -2.10 -10.37 8.34
C PRO A 254 -0.61 -10.16 8.01
N PHE A 255 -0.23 -9.05 7.38
CA PHE A 255 1.14 -8.83 6.90
C PHE A 255 2.12 -8.67 8.06
N ASP A 256 3.24 -9.39 8.00
CA ASP A 256 4.37 -9.17 8.90
C ASP A 256 5.24 -8.03 8.39
N CYS A 257 5.09 -6.87 8.99
CA CYS A 257 5.84 -5.68 8.63
C CYS A 257 7.11 -5.48 9.47
N SER A 258 7.50 -6.45 10.29
CA SER A 258 8.65 -6.32 11.21
C SER A 258 9.97 -6.04 10.49
N ALA A 259 10.10 -6.46 9.23
CA ALA A 259 11.24 -6.18 8.38
C ALA A 259 11.02 -4.98 7.43
N SER A 260 9.88 -4.31 7.51
CA SER A 260 9.50 -3.21 6.61
C SER A 260 9.71 -1.87 7.30
N TYR A 261 10.66 -1.10 6.82
CA TYR A 261 11.01 0.23 7.36
C TYR A 261 11.47 1.16 6.25
N ALA A 262 11.36 2.44 6.50
CA ALA A 262 11.94 3.49 5.69
C ALA A 262 13.09 4.17 6.46
N LEU A 263 14.15 4.53 5.76
CA LEU A 263 15.28 5.29 6.25
C LEU A 263 15.21 6.73 5.75
N ASP A 264 16.04 7.60 6.34
CA ASP A 264 16.10 9.01 6.00
C ASP A 264 14.71 9.68 5.96
N THR A 265 13.80 9.16 6.78
CA THR A 265 12.43 9.65 6.86
C THR A 265 12.39 11.03 7.47
N PHE A 266 11.60 11.90 6.87
CA PHE A 266 11.32 13.23 7.42
C PHE A 266 9.87 13.64 7.19
N VAL A 267 9.43 14.59 8.00
CA VAL A 267 8.15 15.29 7.84
C VAL A 267 8.44 16.79 7.72
N GLU A 268 7.90 17.42 6.69
CA GLU A 268 8.07 18.86 6.45
C GLU A 268 6.73 19.57 6.26
N ILE A 269 6.68 20.84 6.69
CA ILE A 269 5.59 21.76 6.37
C ILE A 269 6.07 22.77 5.37
N ILE A 270 5.34 22.92 4.27
CA ILE A 270 5.60 23.87 3.18
C ILE A 270 4.57 24.98 3.27
N LEU A 271 5.00 26.17 3.62
CA LEU A 271 4.15 27.33 3.84
C LEU A 271 4.17 28.27 2.64
N PRO A 272 3.04 28.93 2.31
CA PRO A 272 2.99 29.99 1.32
C PRO A 272 3.68 31.27 1.85
N PRO A 273 3.99 32.25 1.00
CA PRO A 273 4.72 33.46 1.39
C PRO A 273 4.07 34.34 2.47
N ASN A 274 2.76 34.22 2.66
CA ASN A 274 1.99 34.97 3.66
C ASN A 274 1.86 34.23 5.01
N MET A 275 2.62 33.16 5.18
CA MET A 275 2.69 32.39 6.42
C MET A 275 4.14 32.16 6.81
N HIS A 276 4.43 32.20 8.11
CA HIS A 276 5.75 31.84 8.62
C HIS A 276 5.68 31.09 9.94
N LEU A 277 6.66 30.24 10.19
CA LEU A 277 6.77 29.48 11.43
C LEU A 277 7.12 30.39 12.60
N LEU A 278 6.39 30.21 13.70
CA LEU A 278 6.73 30.75 15.03
C LEU A 278 7.40 29.72 15.91
N GLU A 279 6.90 28.48 15.86
CA GLU A 279 7.42 27.34 16.64
C GLU A 279 7.44 26.09 15.77
N GLY A 280 8.41 25.21 16.00
CA GLY A 280 8.68 24.01 15.23
C GLY A 280 9.73 24.25 14.13
N SER A 281 10.27 23.15 13.61
CA SER A 281 11.14 23.17 12.42
C SER A 281 10.30 22.96 11.18
N SER A 282 10.61 23.65 10.06
CA SER A 282 9.94 23.39 8.79
C SER A 282 10.12 21.92 8.35
N ARG A 283 11.23 21.29 8.75
CA ARG A 283 11.52 19.89 8.53
C ARG A 283 11.94 19.22 9.86
N SER A 284 11.32 18.09 10.13
CA SER A 284 11.62 17.23 11.26
C SER A 284 12.16 15.91 10.75
N ASP A 285 13.44 15.61 11.00
CA ASP A 285 14.06 14.36 10.60
C ASP A 285 13.66 13.25 11.60
N ILE A 286 13.05 12.20 11.12
CA ILE A 286 12.62 11.02 11.88
C ILE A 286 13.70 9.93 11.83
N GLY A 287 14.39 9.85 10.68
CA GLY A 287 15.42 8.85 10.40
C GLY A 287 14.84 7.49 10.08
N TYR A 288 14.76 6.59 11.05
CA TYR A 288 14.17 5.26 10.92
C TYR A 288 12.66 5.32 11.22
N PHE A 289 11.85 4.77 10.33
CA PHE A 289 10.40 4.70 10.49
C PHE A 289 9.89 3.30 10.13
N GLN A 290 9.39 2.59 11.13
CA GLN A 290 8.91 1.22 11.00
C GLN A 290 7.47 1.20 10.47
N ALA A 291 7.16 0.25 9.59
CA ALA A 291 5.76 0.01 9.23
C ALA A 291 4.92 -0.39 10.46
N GLY A 292 3.74 0.21 10.57
CA GLY A 292 2.87 0.14 11.75
C GLY A 292 3.07 1.26 12.76
N GLU A 293 4.08 2.12 12.59
CA GLU A 293 4.29 3.27 13.46
C GLU A 293 3.57 4.52 12.95
N SER A 294 3.31 5.44 13.90
CA SER A 294 2.85 6.80 13.63
C SER A 294 3.75 7.80 14.32
N VAL A 295 3.93 8.96 13.69
CA VAL A 295 4.67 10.09 14.25
C VAL A 295 3.82 11.35 14.20
N THR A 296 3.81 12.12 15.29
CA THR A 296 3.07 13.37 15.39
C THR A 296 4.03 14.54 15.43
N ILE A 297 3.84 15.50 14.52
CA ILE A 297 4.61 16.76 14.46
C ILE A 297 3.64 17.93 14.65
N THR A 298 4.09 18.94 15.37
CA THR A 298 3.31 20.15 15.65
C THR A 298 4.07 21.40 15.26
N TRP A 299 3.34 22.38 14.74
CA TRP A 299 3.86 23.70 14.38
C TRP A 299 2.93 24.80 14.89
N LYS A 300 3.49 25.99 15.13
CA LYS A 300 2.73 27.23 15.21
C LYS A 300 3.12 28.11 14.02
N VAL A 301 2.11 28.51 13.28
CA VAL A 301 2.24 29.30 12.06
C VAL A 301 1.53 30.64 12.27
N LYS A 302 2.21 31.75 11.95
CA LYS A 302 1.59 33.07 11.94
C LYS A 302 1.16 33.42 10.52
N LEU A 303 -0.02 33.98 10.40
CA LEU A 303 -0.56 34.52 9.16
C LEU A 303 -0.26 36.03 9.07
N ASP A 304 0.44 36.47 8.04
CA ASP A 304 0.75 37.88 7.83
C ASP A 304 -0.40 38.64 7.18
N THR A 305 -1.22 37.94 6.38
CA THR A 305 -2.47 38.43 5.77
C THR A 305 -3.62 37.50 6.09
N ASP A 306 -4.82 37.83 5.66
CA ASP A 306 -5.96 36.93 5.74
C ASP A 306 -5.64 35.58 5.05
N GLY A 307 -5.89 34.48 5.73
CA GLY A 307 -5.58 33.13 5.25
C GLY A 307 -6.59 32.60 4.24
N THR A 308 -7.73 33.29 4.04
CA THR A 308 -8.77 32.82 3.12
C THR A 308 -8.21 32.60 1.71
N GLY A 309 -8.32 31.38 1.20
CA GLY A 309 -7.77 30.97 -0.09
C GLY A 309 -6.26 30.74 -0.10
N SER A 310 -5.60 30.75 1.06
CA SER A 310 -4.22 30.29 1.21
C SER A 310 -4.19 28.80 1.52
N SER A 311 -3.11 28.13 1.13
CA SER A 311 -2.91 26.71 1.43
C SER A 311 -1.50 26.45 1.93
N PHE A 312 -1.34 25.40 2.73
CA PHE A 312 -0.04 24.86 3.11
C PHE A 312 -0.03 23.35 2.87
N THR A 313 1.16 22.79 2.71
CA THR A 313 1.32 21.35 2.46
C THR A 313 2.15 20.72 3.59
N VAL A 314 1.73 19.55 4.04
CA VAL A 314 2.56 18.67 4.85
C VAL A 314 2.99 17.50 3.96
N LYS A 315 4.30 17.24 3.93
CA LYS A 315 4.92 16.15 3.18
C LYS A 315 5.71 15.26 4.12
N ALA A 316 5.59 13.96 3.94
CA ALA A 316 6.38 12.96 4.64
C ALA A 316 6.93 11.96 3.64
N THR A 317 8.22 11.72 3.64
CA THR A 317 8.87 10.71 2.79
C THR A 317 9.98 9.97 3.53
N GLY A 318 10.32 8.78 3.02
CA GLY A 318 11.44 7.99 3.46
C GLY A 318 11.89 7.02 2.36
N LEU A 319 13.06 6.44 2.51
CA LEU A 319 13.67 5.54 1.54
C LEU A 319 13.49 4.09 1.98
N VAL A 320 12.90 3.29 1.12
CA VAL A 320 12.83 1.83 1.27
C VAL A 320 13.82 1.17 0.33
N SER A 321 14.49 0.13 0.80
CA SER A 321 15.48 -0.61 0.02
C SER A 321 15.25 -2.10 0.14
N GLY A 322 15.59 -2.82 -0.90
CA GLY A 322 15.47 -4.27 -0.91
C GLY A 322 16.29 -4.91 -2.03
N THR A 323 16.22 -6.22 -2.11
CA THR A 323 16.86 -7.00 -3.15
C THR A 323 15.84 -7.96 -3.77
N VAL A 324 15.74 -7.94 -5.09
CA VAL A 324 15.00 -8.96 -5.82
C VAL A 324 15.95 -10.06 -6.29
N PRO A 325 15.57 -11.33 -6.14
CA PRO A 325 16.42 -12.43 -6.52
C PRO A 325 16.60 -12.53 -8.04
N GLU A 326 17.65 -13.25 -8.44
CA GLU A 326 17.85 -13.64 -9.82
C GLU A 326 16.69 -14.50 -10.31
N ILE A 327 16.16 -14.22 -11.50
CA ILE A 327 15.26 -15.11 -12.19
C ILE A 327 16.10 -16.03 -13.06
N ASN A 328 16.30 -17.24 -12.60
CA ASN A 328 16.79 -18.34 -13.40
C ASN A 328 15.58 -19.08 -13.97
N TRP A 329 15.49 -19.14 -15.27
CA TRP A 329 14.43 -19.89 -15.91
C TRP A 329 14.39 -21.35 -15.42
N MET A 330 13.35 -21.68 -14.68
CA MET A 330 12.96 -23.05 -14.40
C MET A 330 11.67 -23.34 -15.19
N ASP A 331 11.61 -24.51 -15.81
CA ASP A 331 10.34 -24.97 -16.36
C ASP A 331 9.35 -25.23 -15.20
N LYS A 332 8.09 -25.48 -15.54
CA LYS A 332 7.03 -25.77 -14.58
C LYS A 332 7.32 -26.98 -13.64
N ASN A 333 8.39 -27.71 -13.89
CA ASN A 333 8.84 -28.86 -13.10
C ASN A 333 10.12 -28.57 -12.28
N GLY A 334 10.55 -27.30 -12.20
CA GLY A 334 11.75 -26.90 -11.45
C GLY A 334 13.06 -27.37 -12.08
N LYS A 335 13.07 -27.85 -13.32
CA LYS A 335 14.30 -28.18 -14.04
C LYS A 335 14.86 -26.94 -14.71
N LYS A 336 16.17 -26.69 -14.51
CA LYS A 336 16.89 -25.71 -15.31
C LYS A 336 16.69 -26.04 -16.78
N SER A 337 16.03 -25.14 -17.50
CA SER A 337 15.91 -25.28 -18.94
C SER A 337 17.29 -25.23 -19.56
N GLU A 338 17.58 -26.11 -20.51
CA GLU A 338 18.78 -25.99 -21.40
C GLU A 338 18.83 -24.62 -22.12
N LYS A 339 17.68 -23.92 -22.16
CA LYS A 339 17.58 -22.53 -22.61
C LYS A 339 18.23 -21.53 -21.66
N ALA A 340 18.47 -21.87 -20.37
CA ALA A 340 19.18 -20.99 -19.42
C ALA A 340 20.65 -20.76 -19.83
N ASP A 341 21.29 -21.72 -20.45
CA ASP A 341 22.66 -21.54 -21.02
C ASP A 341 22.67 -20.63 -22.25
N ASN A 342 21.59 -20.58 -23.00
CA ASN A 342 21.40 -19.64 -24.09
C ASN A 342 21.03 -18.22 -23.64
N ALA A 343 20.50 -18.08 -22.44
CA ALA A 343 20.19 -16.77 -21.82
C ALA A 343 21.47 -15.95 -21.57
N LYS A 344 22.57 -16.59 -21.19
CA LYS A 344 23.90 -15.95 -21.09
C LYS A 344 24.43 -15.37 -22.45
N LYS A 345 23.77 -15.70 -23.57
CA LYS A 345 24.10 -15.20 -24.92
C LYS A 345 23.14 -14.10 -25.41
N GLY A 346 22.47 -13.38 -24.50
CA GLY A 346 21.60 -12.26 -24.86
C GLY A 346 20.13 -12.62 -25.07
N ASN A 347 19.69 -13.75 -24.56
CA ASN A 347 18.27 -14.14 -24.60
C ASN A 347 17.49 -13.43 -23.47
N LYS A 348 16.32 -12.84 -23.78
CA LYS A 348 15.49 -11.95 -22.95
C LYS A 348 14.87 -12.58 -21.68
N ASN A 349 15.31 -13.78 -21.28
CA ASN A 349 14.66 -14.56 -20.21
C ASN A 349 15.53 -14.74 -18.96
N PHE A 350 16.65 -14.04 -18.87
CA PHE A 350 17.51 -13.99 -17.69
C PHE A 350 17.47 -12.58 -17.10
N TYR A 351 17.06 -12.49 -15.84
CA TYR A 351 17.14 -11.25 -15.09
C TYR A 351 18.07 -11.46 -13.89
N PRO A 352 19.15 -10.70 -13.77
CA PRO A 352 20.03 -10.78 -12.61
C PRO A 352 19.30 -10.32 -11.35
N ALA A 353 19.79 -10.77 -10.19
CA ALA A 353 19.43 -10.15 -8.93
C ALA A 353 19.86 -8.68 -8.94
N TYR A 354 19.08 -7.80 -8.34
CA TYR A 354 19.44 -6.41 -8.17
C TYR A 354 18.89 -5.84 -6.85
N THR A 355 19.57 -4.82 -6.37
CA THR A 355 19.09 -4.00 -5.26
C THR A 355 18.35 -2.78 -5.79
N TYR A 356 17.36 -2.32 -5.04
CA TYR A 356 16.61 -1.11 -5.33
C TYR A 356 16.53 -0.22 -4.10
N THR A 357 16.32 1.06 -4.35
CA THR A 357 15.96 2.05 -3.34
C THR A 357 14.90 2.95 -3.96
N ASP A 358 13.75 3.04 -3.31
CA ASP A 358 12.64 3.87 -3.75
C ASP A 358 12.23 4.83 -2.63
N GLU A 359 11.80 6.02 -3.02
CA GLU A 359 11.14 6.96 -2.10
C GLU A 359 9.67 6.59 -2.00
N ILE A 360 9.19 6.49 -0.76
CA ILE A 360 7.78 6.30 -0.45
C ILE A 360 7.32 7.39 0.50
N GLY A 361 6.02 7.68 0.51
CA GLY A 361 5.49 8.70 1.42
C GLY A 361 4.15 9.25 0.98
N VAL A 362 3.83 10.42 1.50
CA VAL A 362 2.56 11.11 1.25
C VAL A 362 2.75 12.62 1.35
N GLU A 363 2.00 13.37 0.58
CA GLU A 363 1.82 14.81 0.79
C GLU A 363 0.33 15.16 0.84
N LYS A 364 -0.01 16.16 1.65
CA LYS A 364 -1.38 16.63 1.81
C LYS A 364 -1.43 18.14 1.92
N THR A 365 -2.23 18.76 1.10
CA THR A 365 -2.45 20.21 1.08
C THR A 365 -3.77 20.53 1.76
N ILE A 366 -3.75 21.55 2.64
CA ILE A 366 -4.90 22.06 3.36
C ILE A 366 -5.13 23.49 2.88
N GLU A 367 -6.36 23.78 2.47
CA GLU A 367 -6.85 25.14 2.22
C GLU A 367 -7.49 25.72 3.50
N LEU A 368 -7.27 27.02 3.75
CA LEU A 368 -7.76 27.76 4.93
C LEU A 368 -8.96 28.61 4.62
#